data_81b1c3146cbd5386432c12d4aba1b3a8
#
_entry.id   81b1c3146cbd5386432c12d4aba1b3a8
#
_cell.length_a   1.000
_cell.length_b   1.000
_cell.length_c   1.000
_cell.angle_alpha   90.00
_cell.angle_beta   90.00
_cell.angle_gamma   90.00
#
_symmetry.space_group_name_H-M   'P 1'
#
loop_
_entity.id
_entity.type
_entity.pdbx_description
1 polymer ?
#
loop_
_entity_poly.entity_id
_entity_poly.type
_entity_poly.pdbx_seq_one_letter_code
_entity_poly.pdbx_strand_id
1 'polypeptide(L)'
;MNYIAPCLYAFGASLAFAFVFNIPRNKLLLSALGGMLGQLVYVVFQLVISNDVILYLLATIAISLYAEVLARLTKSPTTIYLAVALIPLVPGGGIYYTMLYFINGEIDLGISTGIHTLLISGALAVGIIMVSSTVNLVRKVMLKSKKKIGKKYKYGKST
;
A
#
# COMPACT_ATOMS: atom_id res chain seq x y z
N MET A 1 -10.65 -22.39 -8.86
CA MET A 1 -10.49 -20.92 -9.05
C MET A 1 -9.01 -20.63 -9.21
N ASN A 2 -8.62 -19.96 -10.29
CA ASN A 2 -7.19 -19.65 -10.54
C ASN A 2 -6.79 -18.41 -9.73
N TYR A 3 -6.26 -18.60 -8.53
CA TYR A 3 -5.78 -17.51 -7.65
C TYR A 3 -4.50 -16.83 -8.16
N ILE A 4 -3.78 -17.51 -9.08
CA ILE A 4 -2.51 -17.03 -9.65
C ILE A 4 -2.75 -15.93 -10.68
N ALA A 5 -3.79 -16.04 -11.50
CA ALA A 5 -4.05 -15.08 -12.58
C ALA A 5 -4.24 -13.62 -12.09
N PRO A 6 -5.03 -13.32 -11.04
CA PRO A 6 -5.15 -11.96 -10.51
C PRO A 6 -3.80 -11.38 -10.04
N CYS A 7 -2.94 -12.21 -9.44
CA CYS A 7 -1.62 -11.77 -8.97
C CYS A 7 -0.69 -11.42 -10.15
N LEU A 8 -0.75 -12.19 -11.25
CA LEU A 8 0.01 -11.91 -12.46
C LEU A 8 -0.48 -10.63 -13.15
N TYR A 9 -1.80 -10.41 -13.21
CA TYR A 9 -2.37 -9.18 -13.76
C TYR A 9 -1.98 -7.96 -12.92
N ALA A 10 -2.01 -8.08 -11.59
CA ALA A 10 -1.57 -7.02 -10.69
C ALA A 10 -0.08 -6.71 -10.86
N PHE A 11 0.77 -7.74 -11.05
CA PHE A 11 2.17 -7.55 -11.37
C PHE A 11 2.37 -6.81 -12.70
N GLY A 12 1.69 -7.25 -13.76
CA GLY A 12 1.77 -6.62 -15.09
C GLY A 12 1.29 -5.17 -15.06
N ALA A 13 0.16 -4.89 -14.42
CA ALA A 13 -0.36 -3.53 -14.25
C ALA A 13 0.65 -2.64 -13.50
N SER A 14 1.14 -3.10 -12.34
CA SER A 14 2.14 -2.37 -11.56
C SER A 14 3.43 -2.14 -12.35
N LEU A 15 3.88 -3.12 -13.13
CA LEU A 15 5.07 -2.96 -13.98
C LEU A 15 4.85 -1.89 -15.05
N ALA A 16 3.70 -1.89 -15.73
CA ALA A 16 3.35 -0.90 -16.74
C ALA A 16 3.32 0.52 -16.14
N PHE A 17 2.70 0.69 -14.98
CA PHE A 17 2.67 1.99 -14.29
C PHE A 17 4.05 2.42 -13.76
N ALA A 18 4.90 1.47 -13.36
CA ALA A 18 6.27 1.78 -12.98
C ALA A 18 7.07 2.41 -14.14
N PHE A 19 6.81 1.99 -15.40
CA PHE A 19 7.34 2.65 -16.59
C PHE A 19 6.74 4.05 -16.80
N VAL A 20 5.43 4.20 -16.67
CA VAL A 20 4.74 5.49 -16.81
C VAL A 20 5.27 6.51 -15.80
N PHE A 21 5.52 6.09 -14.56
CA PHE A 21 6.08 6.96 -13.50
C PHE A 21 7.59 7.14 -13.61
N ASN A 22 8.21 6.66 -14.68
CA ASN A 22 9.64 6.79 -14.93
C ASN A 22 10.52 6.32 -13.76
N ILE A 23 10.14 5.19 -13.15
CA ILE A 23 10.90 4.61 -12.04
C ILE A 23 12.24 4.06 -12.56
N PRO A 24 13.35 4.29 -11.84
CA PRO A 24 14.66 3.78 -12.24
C PRO A 24 14.66 2.27 -12.49
N ARG A 25 15.30 1.83 -13.58
CA ARG A 25 15.27 0.42 -14.07
C ARG A 25 15.61 -0.61 -12.98
N ASN A 26 16.54 -0.28 -12.10
CA ASN A 26 16.95 -1.16 -10.98
C ASN A 26 15.89 -1.32 -9.88
N LYS A 27 14.80 -0.54 -9.92
CA LYS A 27 13.70 -0.56 -8.94
C LYS A 27 12.36 -0.98 -9.52
N LEU A 28 12.25 -1.06 -10.87
CA LEU A 28 11.03 -1.41 -11.57
C LEU A 28 10.43 -2.73 -11.07
N LEU A 29 11.22 -3.81 -11.09
CA LEU A 29 10.77 -5.13 -10.67
C LEU A 29 10.35 -5.15 -9.19
N LEU A 30 11.13 -4.49 -8.33
CA LEU A 30 10.80 -4.40 -6.90
C LEU A 30 9.50 -3.63 -6.67
N SER A 31 9.24 -2.57 -7.43
CA SER A 31 7.98 -1.83 -7.34
C SER A 31 6.79 -2.66 -7.82
N ALA A 32 6.94 -3.39 -8.93
CA ALA A 32 5.91 -4.25 -9.49
C ALA A 32 5.57 -5.44 -8.58
N LEU A 33 6.55 -6.04 -7.91
CA LEU A 33 6.34 -7.08 -6.92
C LEU A 33 5.48 -6.62 -5.73
N GLY A 34 5.51 -5.33 -5.40
CA GLY A 34 4.63 -4.75 -4.38
C GLY A 34 3.15 -4.89 -4.74
N GLY A 35 2.77 -4.60 -5.98
CA GLY A 35 1.39 -4.78 -6.44
C GLY A 35 0.94 -6.24 -6.47
N MET A 36 1.83 -7.16 -6.91
CA MET A 36 1.59 -8.59 -6.83
C MET A 36 1.37 -9.05 -5.38
N LEU A 37 2.18 -8.57 -4.44
CA LEU A 37 2.07 -8.90 -3.02
C LEU A 37 0.73 -8.41 -2.44
N GLY A 38 0.32 -7.18 -2.77
CA GLY A 38 -0.98 -6.65 -2.35
C GLY A 38 -2.14 -7.50 -2.82
N GLN A 39 -2.14 -7.87 -4.11
CA GLN A 39 -3.17 -8.73 -4.67
C GLN A 39 -3.15 -10.15 -4.09
N LEU A 40 -1.97 -10.69 -3.81
CA LEU A 40 -1.83 -11.99 -3.18
C LEU A 40 -2.44 -11.98 -1.77
N VAL A 41 -2.14 -10.95 -0.96
CA VAL A 41 -2.72 -10.79 0.37
C VAL A 41 -4.25 -10.69 0.28
N TYR A 42 -4.77 -9.88 -0.65
CA TYR A 42 -6.21 -9.77 -0.87
C TYR A 42 -6.86 -11.14 -1.16
N VAL A 43 -6.32 -11.88 -2.13
CA VAL A 43 -6.86 -13.19 -2.57
C VAL A 43 -6.78 -14.24 -1.44
N VAL A 44 -5.68 -14.29 -0.69
CA VAL A 44 -5.50 -15.25 0.41
C VAL A 44 -6.50 -14.97 1.53
N PHE A 45 -6.64 -13.72 1.95
CA PHE A 45 -7.58 -13.38 3.03
C PHE A 45 -9.05 -13.44 2.60
N GLN A 46 -9.37 -13.31 1.31
CA GLN A 46 -10.71 -13.51 0.77
C GLN A 46 -11.26 -14.92 1.04
N LEU A 47 -10.40 -15.92 1.26
CA LEU A 47 -10.82 -17.28 1.61
C LEU A 47 -11.43 -17.37 3.01
N VAL A 48 -11.12 -16.43 3.89
CA VAL A 48 -11.52 -16.45 5.31
C VAL A 48 -12.45 -15.28 5.65
N ILE A 49 -12.27 -14.14 4.99
CA ILE A 49 -12.96 -12.89 5.29
C ILE A 49 -13.84 -12.53 4.09
N SER A 50 -15.15 -12.30 4.35
CA SER A 50 -16.10 -11.89 3.30
C SER A 50 -16.25 -10.37 3.17
N ASN A 51 -15.61 -9.58 4.03
CA ASN A 51 -15.74 -8.12 4.01
C ASN A 51 -14.62 -7.48 3.20
N ASP A 52 -14.98 -6.94 2.04
CA ASP A 52 -14.02 -6.32 1.10
C ASP A 52 -13.21 -5.18 1.73
N VAL A 53 -13.83 -4.33 2.55
CA VAL A 53 -13.15 -3.17 3.18
C VAL A 53 -11.98 -3.63 4.05
N ILE A 54 -12.17 -4.73 4.79
CA ILE A 54 -11.12 -5.32 5.64
C ILE A 54 -10.02 -5.93 4.75
N LEU A 55 -10.39 -6.58 3.66
CA LEU A 55 -9.43 -7.17 2.71
C LEU A 55 -8.51 -6.10 2.12
N TYR A 56 -9.08 -4.99 1.64
CA TYR A 56 -8.32 -3.86 1.13
C TYR A 56 -7.43 -3.22 2.20
N LEU A 57 -7.90 -3.12 3.45
CA LEU A 57 -7.10 -2.62 4.57
C LEU A 57 -5.87 -3.51 4.81
N LEU A 58 -6.05 -4.83 4.90
CA LEU A 58 -4.95 -5.79 5.14
C LEU A 58 -3.95 -5.79 3.98
N ALA A 59 -4.44 -5.80 2.74
CA ALA A 59 -3.58 -5.71 1.56
C ALA A 59 -2.75 -4.42 1.58
N THR A 60 -3.36 -3.29 1.96
CA THR A 60 -2.68 -1.99 2.02
C THR A 60 -1.64 -1.94 3.14
N ILE A 61 -1.90 -2.52 4.29
CA ILE A 61 -0.92 -2.66 5.36
C ILE A 61 0.29 -3.46 4.86
N ALA A 62 0.06 -4.58 4.17
CA ALA A 62 1.14 -5.42 3.64
C ALA A 62 2.01 -4.67 2.62
N ILE A 63 1.42 -3.99 1.64
CA ILE A 63 2.20 -3.24 0.65
C ILE A 63 2.89 -2.02 1.25
N SER A 64 2.29 -1.37 2.24
CA SER A 64 2.92 -0.23 2.93
C SER A 64 4.14 -0.67 3.73
N LEU A 65 4.07 -1.79 4.42
CA LEU A 65 5.24 -2.38 5.11
C LEU A 65 6.32 -2.77 4.11
N TYR A 66 5.95 -3.42 3.01
CA TYR A 66 6.87 -3.77 1.94
C TYR A 66 7.59 -2.54 1.37
N ALA A 67 6.84 -1.48 1.05
CA ALA A 67 7.38 -0.24 0.53
C ALA A 67 8.36 0.44 1.51
N GLU A 68 8.03 0.45 2.81
CA GLU A 68 8.89 0.99 3.85
C GLU A 68 10.21 0.21 4.01
N VAL A 69 10.15 -1.11 3.94
CA VAL A 69 11.34 -1.97 4.00
C VAL A 69 12.24 -1.72 2.79
N LEU A 70 11.66 -1.74 1.58
CA LEU A 70 12.42 -1.51 0.35
C LEU A 70 13.02 -0.10 0.27
N ALA A 71 12.28 0.92 0.69
CA ALA A 71 12.76 2.29 0.74
C ALA A 71 14.04 2.42 1.57
N ARG A 72 14.12 1.68 2.68
CA ARG A 72 15.32 1.65 3.53
C ARG A 72 16.48 0.88 2.91
N LEU A 73 16.20 -0.29 2.34
CA LEU A 73 17.23 -1.13 1.70
C LEU A 73 17.85 -0.44 0.49
N THR A 74 17.04 0.26 -0.29
CA THR A 74 17.47 0.91 -1.54
C THR A 74 17.82 2.39 -1.36
N LYS A 75 17.71 2.93 -0.12
CA LYS A 75 17.92 4.36 0.20
C LYS A 75 17.09 5.28 -0.72
N SER A 76 15.83 4.94 -0.93
CA SER A 76 14.91 5.62 -1.84
C SER A 76 13.67 6.11 -1.10
N PRO A 77 12.92 7.09 -1.64
CA PRO A 77 11.63 7.46 -1.08
C PRO A 77 10.64 6.29 -1.11
N THR A 78 9.86 6.11 -0.03
CA THR A 78 8.82 5.07 0.09
C THR A 78 7.76 5.21 -1.00
N THR A 79 7.48 6.45 -1.43
CA THR A 79 6.48 6.76 -2.45
C THR A 79 6.70 6.08 -3.78
N ILE A 80 7.96 5.81 -4.17
CA ILE A 80 8.30 5.11 -5.42
C ILE A 80 7.69 3.70 -5.44
N TYR A 81 7.78 2.98 -4.33
CA TYR A 81 7.26 1.61 -4.22
C TYR A 81 5.77 1.60 -3.93
N LEU A 82 5.32 2.48 -3.02
CA LEU A 82 3.94 2.53 -2.56
C LEU A 82 2.97 2.96 -3.67
N ALA A 83 3.30 4.00 -4.43
CA ALA A 83 2.42 4.50 -5.48
C ALA A 83 2.10 3.43 -6.53
N VAL A 84 3.12 2.70 -6.99
CA VAL A 84 2.94 1.63 -7.98
C VAL A 84 2.21 0.42 -7.41
N ALA A 85 2.55 0.02 -6.18
CA ALA A 85 1.95 -1.14 -5.54
C ALA A 85 0.46 -0.94 -5.20
N LEU A 86 0.02 0.31 -5.01
CA LEU A 86 -1.39 0.64 -4.74
C LEU A 86 -2.28 0.52 -5.99
N ILE A 87 -1.76 0.71 -7.19
CA ILE A 87 -2.57 0.82 -8.42
C ILE A 87 -3.55 -0.35 -8.60
N PRO A 88 -3.14 -1.63 -8.45
CA PRO A 88 -4.08 -2.74 -8.59
C PRO A 88 -5.19 -2.76 -7.53
N LEU A 89 -4.98 -2.10 -6.38
CA LEU A 89 -5.94 -2.05 -5.27
C LEU A 89 -6.86 -0.84 -5.32
N VAL A 90 -6.58 0.15 -6.16
CA VAL A 90 -7.48 1.31 -6.31
C VAL A 90 -8.83 0.85 -6.85
N PRO A 91 -9.96 1.21 -6.20
CA PRO A 91 -11.28 0.75 -6.60
C PRO A 91 -11.80 1.49 -7.85
N GLY A 92 -11.04 1.42 -8.96
CA GLY A 92 -11.37 2.09 -10.21
C GLY A 92 -12.70 1.63 -10.81
N GLY A 93 -13.00 0.34 -10.73
CA GLY A 93 -14.30 -0.21 -11.14
C GLY A 93 -15.46 0.38 -10.32
N GLY A 94 -15.30 0.51 -9.00
CA GLY A 94 -16.30 1.11 -8.15
C GLY A 94 -16.61 2.57 -8.53
N ILE A 95 -15.57 3.35 -8.83
CA ILE A 95 -15.73 4.74 -9.31
C ILE A 95 -16.48 4.77 -10.65
N TYR A 96 -16.08 3.90 -11.59
CA TYR A 96 -16.70 3.82 -12.91
C TYR A 96 -18.19 3.44 -12.81
N TYR A 97 -18.54 2.37 -12.10
CA TYR A 97 -19.93 1.93 -11.97
C TYR A 97 -20.79 2.94 -11.20
N THR A 98 -20.25 3.60 -10.18
CA THR A 98 -20.95 4.68 -9.48
C THR A 98 -21.41 5.78 -10.47
N MET A 99 -20.49 6.23 -11.32
CA MET A 99 -20.82 7.25 -12.33
C MET A 99 -21.80 6.72 -13.37
N LEU A 100 -21.61 5.48 -13.83
CA LEU A 100 -22.50 4.85 -14.80
C LEU A 100 -23.94 4.76 -14.30
N TYR A 101 -24.16 4.35 -13.06
CA TYR A 101 -25.49 4.26 -12.44
C TYR A 101 -26.15 5.64 -12.35
N PHE A 102 -25.41 6.68 -11.98
CA PHE A 102 -25.97 8.04 -11.97
C PHE A 102 -26.37 8.52 -13.37
N ILE A 103 -25.58 8.24 -14.40
CA ILE A 103 -25.89 8.63 -15.79
C ILE A 103 -27.14 7.89 -16.29
N ASN A 104 -27.31 6.62 -15.90
CA ASN A 104 -28.49 5.82 -16.26
C ASN A 104 -29.74 6.17 -15.44
N GLY A 105 -29.66 7.06 -14.45
CA GLY A 105 -30.77 7.40 -13.57
C GLY A 105 -31.02 6.39 -12.43
N GLU A 106 -30.15 5.43 -12.24
CA GLU A 106 -30.22 4.41 -11.20
C GLU A 106 -29.60 4.94 -9.90
N ILE A 107 -30.27 5.94 -9.30
CA ILE A 107 -29.72 6.74 -8.17
C ILE A 107 -29.36 5.86 -6.96
N ASP A 108 -30.23 4.93 -6.58
CA ASP A 108 -30.02 4.07 -5.40
C ASP A 108 -28.78 3.18 -5.56
N LEU A 109 -28.59 2.57 -6.73
CA LEU A 109 -27.39 1.79 -7.06
C LEU A 109 -26.13 2.67 -7.10
N GLY A 110 -26.25 3.87 -7.66
CA GLY A 110 -25.16 4.84 -7.68
C GLY A 110 -24.70 5.23 -6.29
N ILE A 111 -25.63 5.54 -5.38
CA ILE A 111 -25.34 5.88 -3.98
C ILE A 111 -24.70 4.69 -3.26
N SER A 112 -25.29 3.51 -3.36
CA SER A 112 -24.79 2.30 -2.69
C SER A 112 -23.36 1.95 -3.12
N THR A 113 -23.12 1.91 -4.44
CA THR A 113 -21.81 1.63 -5.00
C THR A 113 -20.79 2.72 -4.65
N GLY A 114 -21.22 3.98 -4.65
CA GLY A 114 -20.39 5.12 -4.28
C GLY A 114 -19.92 5.05 -2.82
N ILE A 115 -20.84 4.78 -1.90
CA ILE A 115 -20.52 4.62 -0.47
C ILE A 115 -19.52 3.47 -0.28
N HIS A 116 -19.76 2.32 -0.90
CA HIS A 116 -18.87 1.17 -0.82
C HIS A 116 -17.47 1.51 -1.36
N THR A 117 -17.38 2.22 -2.47
CA THR A 117 -16.13 2.68 -3.07
C THR A 117 -15.38 3.65 -2.16
N LEU A 118 -16.09 4.57 -1.50
CA LEU A 118 -15.51 5.49 -0.52
C LEU A 118 -14.97 4.75 0.71
N LEU A 119 -15.68 3.73 1.20
CA LEU A 119 -15.23 2.90 2.31
C LEU A 119 -13.92 2.15 1.97
N ILE A 120 -13.82 1.58 0.77
CA ILE A 120 -12.59 0.94 0.29
C ILE A 120 -11.45 1.97 0.21
N SER A 121 -11.70 3.13 -0.38
CA SER A 121 -10.69 4.19 -0.50
C SER A 121 -10.23 4.69 0.88
N GLY A 122 -11.16 4.81 1.83
CA GLY A 122 -10.87 5.11 3.23
C GLY A 122 -10.00 4.04 3.90
N ALA A 123 -10.28 2.76 3.66
CA ALA A 123 -9.49 1.65 4.16
C ALA A 123 -8.04 1.69 3.63
N LEU A 124 -7.86 1.99 2.34
CA LEU A 124 -6.53 2.19 1.75
C LEU A 124 -5.78 3.32 2.46
N ALA A 125 -6.43 4.47 2.64
CA ALA A 125 -5.82 5.62 3.31
C ALA A 125 -5.42 5.32 4.76
N VAL A 126 -6.32 4.70 5.52
CA VAL A 126 -6.06 4.29 6.92
C VAL A 126 -4.90 3.31 7.00
N GLY A 127 -4.84 2.30 6.12
CA GLY A 127 -3.75 1.33 6.06
C GLY A 127 -2.37 1.99 5.87
N ILE A 128 -2.28 2.95 4.94
CA ILE A 128 -1.05 3.72 4.70
C ILE A 128 -0.65 4.54 5.94
N ILE A 129 -1.60 5.26 6.53
CA ILE A 129 -1.36 6.13 7.68
C ILE A 129 -0.90 5.31 8.89
N MET A 130 -1.54 4.17 9.16
CA MET A 130 -1.19 3.29 10.28
C MET A 130 0.27 2.83 10.18
N VAL A 131 0.68 2.33 9.01
CA VAL A 131 2.05 1.85 8.79
C VAL A 131 3.06 2.99 8.87
N SER A 132 2.82 4.08 8.13
CA SER A 132 3.74 5.22 8.07
C SER A 132 3.92 5.87 9.44
N SER A 133 2.84 6.00 10.23
CA SER A 133 2.89 6.55 11.59
C SER A 133 3.69 5.65 12.53
N THR A 134 3.43 4.34 12.50
CA THR A 134 4.14 3.35 13.33
C THR A 134 5.63 3.35 13.03
N VAL A 135 5.99 3.31 11.75
CA VAL A 135 7.37 3.31 11.28
C VAL A 135 8.10 4.58 11.69
N ASN A 136 7.46 5.74 11.56
CA ASN A 136 8.03 7.03 11.98
C ASN A 136 8.23 7.11 13.50
N LEU A 137 7.30 6.55 14.28
CA LEU A 137 7.40 6.51 15.74
C LEU A 137 8.61 5.65 16.17
N VAL A 138 8.71 4.43 15.62
CA VAL A 138 9.83 3.51 15.89
C VAL A 138 11.17 4.16 15.54
N ARG A 139 11.25 4.86 14.39
CA ARG A 139 12.45 5.59 13.99
C ARG A 139 12.84 6.69 14.98
N LYS A 140 11.88 7.48 15.45
CA LYS A 140 12.13 8.53 16.45
C LYS A 140 12.66 7.97 17.77
N VAL A 141 12.09 6.85 18.23
CA VAL A 141 12.53 6.16 19.47
C VAL A 141 13.96 5.63 19.31
N MET A 142 14.27 4.97 18.20
CA MET A 142 15.62 4.45 17.95
C MET A 142 16.69 5.55 17.88
N LEU A 143 16.37 6.69 17.25
CA LEU A 143 17.28 7.84 17.17
C LEU A 143 17.54 8.47 18.55
N LYS A 144 16.50 8.57 19.40
CA LYS A 144 16.64 9.05 20.78
C LYS A 144 17.53 8.12 21.62
N SER A 145 17.36 6.80 21.48
CA SER A 145 18.17 5.81 22.17
C SER A 145 19.65 5.90 21.78
N LYS A 146 19.95 5.98 20.48
CA LYS A 146 21.35 6.15 19.99
C LYS A 146 22.00 7.42 20.50
N LYS A 147 21.27 8.54 20.54
CA LYS A 147 21.79 9.81 21.11
C LYS A 147 22.10 9.71 22.60
N LYS A 148 21.27 8.97 23.37
CA LYS A 148 21.48 8.77 24.81
C LYS A 148 22.73 7.94 25.10
N ILE A 149 22.94 6.89 24.30
CA ILE A 149 24.13 6.01 24.41
C ILE A 149 25.39 6.78 24.03
N GLY A 150 25.39 7.53 22.93
CA GLY A 150 26.53 8.32 22.48
C GLY A 150 26.95 9.43 23.48
N LYS A 151 25.97 10.06 24.17
CA LYS A 151 26.27 10.98 25.27
C LYS A 151 26.95 10.29 26.45
N LYS A 152 26.49 9.08 26.85
CA LYS A 152 27.05 8.35 27.98
C LYS A 152 28.51 7.94 27.73
N TYR A 153 28.87 7.58 26.49
CA TYR A 153 30.26 7.27 26.12
C TYR A 153 31.18 8.50 26.08
N LYS A 154 30.64 9.68 25.78
CA LYS A 154 31.44 10.91 25.70
C LYS A 154 31.79 11.45 27.08
N TYR A 155 30.91 11.30 28.06
CA TYR A 155 31.15 11.74 29.46
C TYR A 155 31.93 10.73 30.31
N GLY A 156 31.92 9.45 29.95
CA GLY A 156 32.69 8.39 30.64
C GLY A 156 34.17 8.30 30.23
N LYS A 157 34.62 9.10 29.24
CA LYS A 157 36.04 9.16 28.80
C LYS A 157 36.78 10.37 29.32
N SER A 158 36.13 11.27 30.09
CA SER A 158 36.73 12.52 30.64
C SER A 158 36.95 12.46 32.16
N THR A 159 36.87 11.28 32.75
CA THR A 159 37.34 10.94 34.10
C THR A 159 38.39 9.83 33.98
#